data_2aed049217f99100303c42a334599d00
#
_entry.id   2aed049217f99100303c42a334599d00
#
_cell.length_a   1.000
_cell.length_b   1.000
_cell.length_c   1.000
_cell.angle_alpha   90.00
_cell.angle_beta   90.00
_cell.angle_gamma   90.00
#
_symmetry.space_group_name_H-M   'P 1'
#
loop_
_entity.id
_entity.type
_entity.pdbx_description
1 polymer ?
#
loop_
_entity_poly.entity_id
_entity_poly.type
_entity_poly.pdbx_seq_one_letter_code
_entity_poly.pdbx_strand_id
1 'polypeptide(L)'
;MALGTDSSASNNSQDILEEMRFSSLLQKGTRGDPALLSPAQSLAMATSAAGPATGFSLGHLAIQEPADLILVSRREPHWQPGLNSQADLLYAASASDVVLTMVNGVILYENGVHNTIDMERLYRTLPRFHPSVM
;
A
#
# COMPACT_ATOMS: atom_id res chain seq x y z
N MET A 1 -16.65 1.85 -4.32
CA MET A 1 -15.57 2.78 -4.70
C MET A 1 -14.26 2.18 -4.23
N ALA A 2 -13.24 2.14 -5.08
CA ALA A 2 -11.91 1.61 -4.73
C ALA A 2 -10.88 2.73 -4.80
N LEU A 3 -9.75 2.56 -4.12
CA LEU A 3 -8.56 3.43 -4.20
C LEU A 3 -7.53 2.82 -5.14
N GLY A 4 -6.72 3.67 -5.75
CA GLY A 4 -5.54 3.33 -6.52
C GLY A 4 -4.57 4.49 -6.52
N THR A 5 -3.31 4.20 -6.81
CA THR A 5 -2.22 5.19 -6.82
C THR A 5 -2.13 5.98 -8.12
N ASP A 6 -2.89 5.60 -9.14
CA ASP A 6 -2.72 6.04 -10.53
C ASP A 6 -1.34 5.61 -11.10
N SER A 7 -0.92 6.17 -12.21
CA SER A 7 0.38 5.86 -12.82
C SER A 7 1.51 6.65 -12.18
N SER A 8 2.74 6.16 -12.31
CA SER A 8 3.95 6.88 -11.85
C SER A 8 4.19 8.23 -12.56
N ALA A 9 3.51 8.48 -13.68
CA ALA A 9 3.51 9.79 -14.34
C ALA A 9 2.67 10.83 -13.59
N SER A 10 1.64 10.39 -12.84
CA SER A 10 0.71 11.25 -12.09
C SER A 10 0.99 11.23 -10.59
N ASN A 11 1.57 10.15 -10.09
CA ASN A 11 1.86 9.96 -8.66
C ASN A 11 3.23 9.31 -8.48
N ASN A 12 4.15 10.03 -7.89
CA ASN A 12 5.54 9.58 -7.71
C ASN A 12 5.71 8.53 -6.60
N SER A 13 4.83 8.53 -5.58
CA SER A 13 5.02 7.68 -4.40
C SER A 13 4.56 6.23 -4.62
N GLN A 14 3.54 6.00 -5.44
CA GLN A 14 2.91 4.68 -5.64
C GLN A 14 2.58 3.94 -4.33
N ASP A 15 2.35 4.71 -3.24
CA ASP A 15 2.07 4.20 -1.90
C ASP A 15 0.57 4.20 -1.61
N ILE A 16 -0.06 3.03 -1.65
CA ILE A 16 -1.50 2.88 -1.38
C ILE A 16 -1.86 3.23 0.08
N LEU A 17 -0.93 3.10 1.03
CA LEU A 17 -1.16 3.48 2.43
C LEU A 17 -1.23 5.01 2.56
N GLU A 18 -0.41 5.73 1.81
CA GLU A 18 -0.48 7.19 1.70
C GLU A 18 -1.80 7.62 1.07
N GLU A 19 -2.25 6.97 -0.01
CA GLU A 19 -3.54 7.28 -0.65
C GLU A 19 -4.73 7.06 0.28
N MET A 20 -4.70 5.97 1.07
CA MET A 20 -5.71 5.72 2.09
C MET A 20 -5.79 6.87 3.10
N ARG A 21 -4.64 7.30 3.63
CA ARG A 21 -4.53 8.40 4.57
C ARG A 21 -5.02 9.71 3.97
N PHE A 22 -4.51 10.03 2.78
CA PHE A 22 -4.83 11.28 2.09
C PHE A 22 -6.32 11.38 1.78
N SER A 23 -6.93 10.33 1.24
CA SER A 23 -8.37 10.29 0.96
C SER A 23 -9.22 10.50 2.21
N SER A 24 -8.85 9.87 3.33
CA SER A 24 -9.57 10.02 4.60
C SER A 24 -9.45 11.45 5.15
N LEU A 25 -8.24 12.00 5.19
CA LEU A 25 -8.02 13.35 5.71
C LEU A 25 -8.68 14.43 4.85
N LEU A 26 -8.61 14.29 3.53
CA LEU A 26 -9.22 15.22 2.59
C LEU A 26 -10.74 15.25 2.73
N GLN A 27 -11.40 14.09 2.81
CA GLN A 27 -12.85 14.01 2.99
C GLN A 27 -13.29 14.63 4.34
N LYS A 28 -12.58 14.32 5.43
CA LYS A 28 -12.84 14.90 6.74
C LYS A 28 -12.68 16.42 6.74
N GLY A 29 -11.59 16.91 6.17
CA GLY A 29 -11.28 18.34 6.11
C GLY A 29 -12.25 19.12 5.25
N THR A 30 -12.58 18.64 4.05
CA THR A 30 -13.49 19.34 3.12
C THR A 30 -14.95 19.35 3.57
N ARG A 31 -15.37 18.34 4.33
CA ARG A 31 -16.76 18.22 4.81
C ARG A 31 -16.94 18.69 6.25
N GLY A 32 -15.84 18.94 6.99
CA GLY A 32 -15.90 19.30 8.41
C GLY A 32 -16.47 18.20 9.32
N ASP A 33 -16.43 16.95 8.87
CA ASP A 33 -16.97 15.80 9.59
C ASP A 33 -15.85 14.77 9.85
N PRO A 34 -15.38 14.64 11.11
CA PRO A 34 -14.32 13.71 11.48
C PRO A 34 -14.73 12.23 11.42
N ALA A 35 -16.02 11.92 11.31
CA ALA A 35 -16.52 10.56 11.23
C ALA A 35 -16.49 9.98 9.79
N LEU A 36 -16.33 10.83 8.77
CA LEU A 36 -16.27 10.39 7.38
C LEU A 36 -15.04 9.53 7.12
N LEU A 37 -15.18 8.53 6.26
CA LEU A 37 -14.13 7.61 5.86
C LEU A 37 -13.35 7.06 7.06
N SER A 38 -14.04 6.24 7.84
CA SER A 38 -13.42 5.53 8.97
C SER A 38 -12.23 4.69 8.53
N PRO A 39 -11.31 4.31 9.43
CA PRO A 39 -10.17 3.43 9.09
C PRO A 39 -10.60 2.13 8.38
N ALA A 40 -11.68 1.49 8.84
CA ALA A 40 -12.21 0.28 8.22
C ALA A 40 -12.71 0.53 6.78
N GLN A 41 -13.37 1.66 6.54
CA GLN A 41 -13.84 2.03 5.19
C GLN A 41 -12.66 2.32 4.25
N SER A 42 -11.66 3.07 4.71
CA SER A 42 -10.45 3.36 3.92
C SER A 42 -9.69 2.08 3.58
N LEU A 43 -9.54 1.17 4.54
CA LEU A 43 -8.90 -0.13 4.31
C LEU A 43 -9.70 -0.97 3.29
N ALA A 44 -11.02 -1.04 3.42
CA ALA A 44 -11.86 -1.74 2.46
C ALA A 44 -11.74 -1.17 1.04
N MET A 45 -11.63 0.15 0.88
CA MET A 45 -11.42 0.79 -0.42
C MET A 45 -10.08 0.43 -1.06
N ALA A 46 -9.03 0.22 -0.27
CA ALA A 46 -7.71 -0.20 -0.74
C ALA A 46 -7.59 -1.73 -0.93
N THR A 47 -8.57 -2.51 -0.49
CA THR A 47 -8.53 -3.98 -0.51
C THR A 47 -9.80 -4.58 -1.13
N SER A 48 -10.78 -4.96 -0.33
CA SER A 48 -11.95 -5.74 -0.75
C SER A 48 -12.89 -5.03 -1.73
N ALA A 49 -12.92 -3.70 -1.74
CA ALA A 49 -13.72 -2.95 -2.70
C ALA A 49 -13.11 -2.93 -4.12
N ALA A 50 -11.84 -3.28 -4.28
CA ALA A 50 -11.18 -3.33 -5.59
C ALA A 50 -11.60 -4.58 -6.40
N GLY A 51 -11.88 -5.69 -5.75
CA GLY A 51 -12.26 -6.94 -6.41
C GLY A 51 -13.43 -6.78 -7.40
N PRO A 52 -14.60 -6.26 -7.00
CA PRO A 52 -15.71 -6.03 -7.92
C PRO A 52 -15.40 -5.05 -9.06
N ALA A 53 -14.47 -4.11 -8.86
CA ALA A 53 -14.09 -3.14 -9.88
C ALA A 53 -13.13 -3.73 -10.93
N THR A 54 -12.33 -4.72 -10.56
CA THR A 54 -11.32 -5.35 -11.42
C THR A 54 -11.77 -6.67 -12.02
N GLY A 55 -12.84 -7.28 -11.49
CA GLY A 55 -13.30 -8.62 -11.87
C GLY A 55 -12.48 -9.76 -11.28
N PHE A 56 -11.57 -9.46 -10.34
CA PHE A 56 -10.76 -10.46 -9.64
C PHE A 56 -11.28 -10.71 -8.22
N SER A 57 -11.04 -11.92 -7.67
CA SER A 57 -11.25 -12.23 -6.26
C SER A 57 -10.07 -11.68 -5.45
N LEU A 58 -10.21 -10.48 -4.91
CA LEU A 58 -9.14 -9.75 -4.25
C LEU A 58 -9.59 -9.18 -2.90
N GLY A 59 -8.63 -8.90 -2.03
CA GLY A 59 -8.80 -8.07 -0.84
C GLY A 59 -9.38 -8.80 0.38
N HIS A 60 -9.34 -10.12 0.38
CA HIS A 60 -9.64 -10.96 1.55
C HIS A 60 -8.74 -12.19 1.58
N LEU A 61 -8.49 -12.70 2.77
CA LEU A 61 -7.74 -13.94 2.97
C LEU A 61 -8.75 -15.05 3.30
N ALA A 62 -8.89 -16.03 2.40
CA ALA A 62 -9.77 -17.17 2.57
C ALA A 62 -9.14 -18.45 2.03
N ILE A 63 -9.62 -19.59 2.52
CA ILE A 63 -9.16 -20.90 2.03
C ILE A 63 -9.56 -21.04 0.56
N GLN A 64 -8.63 -21.51 -0.28
CA GLN A 64 -8.76 -21.69 -1.74
C GLN A 64 -8.79 -20.39 -2.57
N GLU A 65 -8.61 -19.22 -1.95
CA GLU A 65 -8.42 -17.96 -2.66
C GLU A 65 -6.93 -17.69 -2.93
N PRO A 66 -6.60 -16.84 -3.93
CA PRO A 66 -5.22 -16.42 -4.18
C PRO A 66 -4.58 -15.82 -2.94
N ALA A 67 -3.35 -16.22 -2.65
CA ALA A 67 -2.60 -15.66 -1.52
C ALA A 67 -1.92 -14.34 -1.93
N ASP A 68 -2.72 -13.27 -1.98
CA ASP A 68 -2.30 -11.90 -2.24
C ASP A 68 -2.32 -11.13 -0.92
N LEU A 69 -1.14 -10.84 -0.38
CA LEU A 69 -1.02 -10.22 0.94
C LEU A 69 0.28 -9.42 1.09
N ILE A 70 0.25 -8.50 2.03
CA ILE A 70 1.44 -7.85 2.59
C ILE A 70 1.54 -8.11 4.08
N LEU A 71 2.76 -8.15 4.61
CA LEU A 71 3.02 -8.07 6.05
C LEU A 71 3.59 -6.70 6.37
N VAL A 72 3.01 -6.06 7.38
CA VAL A 72 3.42 -4.73 7.84
C VAL A 72 4.04 -4.87 9.23
N SER A 73 5.27 -4.41 9.40
CA SER A 73 5.95 -4.36 10.69
C SER A 73 5.35 -3.26 11.57
N ARG A 74 5.11 -3.56 12.85
CA ARG A 74 4.64 -2.59 13.84
C ARG A 74 5.68 -2.33 14.93
N ARG A 75 6.96 -2.53 14.63
CA ARG A 75 8.05 -2.41 15.60
C ARG A 75 8.53 -0.97 15.79
N GLU A 76 8.35 -0.13 14.78
CA GLU A 76 8.84 1.24 14.78
C GLU A 76 8.08 2.16 15.75
N PRO A 77 8.71 3.21 16.29
CA PRO A 77 8.10 4.10 17.28
C PRO A 77 6.81 4.77 16.85
N HIS A 78 6.65 5.06 15.56
CA HIS A 78 5.44 5.70 15.02
C HIS A 78 4.17 4.84 15.12
N TRP A 79 4.31 3.54 15.39
CA TRP A 79 3.19 2.64 15.67
C TRP A 79 2.72 2.66 17.11
N GLN A 80 3.45 3.33 18.02
CA GLN A 80 3.13 3.31 19.44
C GLN A 80 2.13 4.44 19.80
N PRO A 81 1.20 4.21 20.73
CA PRO A 81 1.04 3.03 21.59
C PRO A 81 0.32 1.82 20.96
N GLY A 82 -0.11 1.87 19.71
CA GLY A 82 -0.64 0.73 18.98
C GLY A 82 -2.00 0.21 19.48
N LEU A 83 -2.91 1.12 19.83
CA LEU A 83 -4.19 0.80 20.46
C LEU A 83 -5.26 0.30 19.49
N ASN A 84 -5.19 0.70 18.22
CA ASN A 84 -6.18 0.34 17.20
C ASN A 84 -5.49 0.04 15.87
N SER A 85 -5.40 -1.25 15.51
CA SER A 85 -4.66 -1.70 14.33
C SER A 85 -5.11 -1.07 13.02
N GLN A 86 -6.40 -0.81 12.83
CA GLN A 86 -6.91 -0.19 11.60
C GLN A 86 -6.62 1.31 11.56
N ALA A 87 -6.75 2.00 12.70
CA ALA A 87 -6.41 3.42 12.79
C ALA A 87 -4.89 3.62 12.65
N ASP A 88 -4.10 2.77 13.30
CA ASP A 88 -2.65 2.80 13.22
C ASP A 88 -2.19 2.57 11.76
N LEU A 89 -2.79 1.59 11.07
CA LEU A 89 -2.50 1.33 9.66
C LEU A 89 -2.85 2.55 8.77
N LEU A 90 -4.00 3.20 9.02
CA LEU A 90 -4.41 4.36 8.24
C LEU A 90 -3.55 5.59 8.49
N TYR A 91 -3.24 5.89 9.77
CA TYR A 91 -2.66 7.18 10.13
C TYR A 91 -1.15 7.14 10.39
N ALA A 92 -0.59 5.99 10.73
CA ALA A 92 0.81 5.86 11.07
C ALA A 92 1.64 5.10 10.03
N ALA A 93 1.08 4.08 9.36
CA ALA A 93 1.83 3.23 8.44
C ALA A 93 2.36 3.97 7.21
N SER A 94 3.44 3.46 6.65
CA SER A 94 4.04 3.88 5.39
C SER A 94 4.50 2.66 4.57
N ALA A 95 4.80 2.83 3.29
CA ALA A 95 5.33 1.74 2.45
C ALA A 95 6.61 1.12 3.03
N SER A 96 7.43 1.88 3.76
CA SER A 96 8.66 1.36 4.40
C SER A 96 8.41 0.35 5.52
N ASP A 97 7.19 0.29 6.07
CA ASP A 97 6.81 -0.68 7.10
C ASP A 97 6.45 -2.05 6.50
N VAL A 98 6.28 -2.14 5.18
CA VAL A 98 6.00 -3.41 4.50
C VAL A 98 7.25 -4.27 4.49
N VAL A 99 7.19 -5.42 5.16
CA VAL A 99 8.31 -6.37 5.27
C VAL A 99 8.16 -7.58 4.36
N LEU A 100 6.97 -7.84 3.83
CA LEU A 100 6.72 -8.88 2.84
C LEU A 100 5.61 -8.48 1.88
N THR A 101 5.78 -8.81 0.61
CA THR A 101 4.74 -8.74 -0.42
C THR A 101 4.64 -10.09 -1.11
N MET A 102 3.45 -10.66 -1.13
CA MET A 102 3.14 -11.93 -1.80
C MET A 102 2.00 -11.72 -2.78
N VAL A 103 2.13 -12.30 -3.98
CA VAL A 103 1.08 -12.31 -5.02
C VAL A 103 0.92 -13.73 -5.54
N ASN A 104 -0.30 -14.22 -5.50
CA ASN A 104 -0.65 -15.59 -5.90
C ASN A 104 0.27 -16.66 -5.25
N GLY A 105 0.60 -16.47 -3.95
CA GLY A 105 1.48 -17.37 -3.20
C GLY A 105 2.98 -17.22 -3.48
N VAL A 106 3.38 -16.32 -4.39
CA VAL A 106 4.80 -16.04 -4.71
C VAL A 106 5.27 -14.82 -3.93
N ILE A 107 6.32 -14.98 -3.14
CA ILE A 107 6.95 -13.86 -2.41
C ILE A 107 7.76 -13.02 -3.39
N LEU A 108 7.32 -11.80 -3.65
CA LEU A 108 7.97 -10.83 -4.53
C LEU A 108 9.03 -10.00 -3.81
N TYR A 109 8.75 -9.67 -2.55
CA TYR A 109 9.60 -8.85 -1.69
C TYR A 109 9.60 -9.41 -0.27
N GLU A 110 10.76 -9.46 0.36
CA GLU A 110 10.89 -9.84 1.77
C GLU A 110 12.11 -9.17 2.40
N ASN A 111 11.91 -8.43 3.50
CA ASN A 111 12.96 -7.83 4.34
C ASN A 111 14.05 -7.10 3.54
N GLY A 112 13.66 -6.27 2.56
CA GLY A 112 14.58 -5.49 1.72
C GLY A 112 15.07 -6.20 0.46
N VAL A 113 14.71 -7.47 0.26
CA VAL A 113 15.12 -8.26 -0.90
C VAL A 113 13.97 -8.37 -1.91
N HIS A 114 14.24 -8.01 -3.15
CA HIS A 114 13.33 -8.20 -4.28
C HIS A 114 13.64 -9.53 -4.97
N ASN A 115 12.72 -10.51 -4.89
CA ASN A 115 12.96 -11.86 -5.40
C ASN A 115 12.81 -12.00 -6.92
N THR A 116 12.12 -11.04 -7.55
CA THR A 116 11.80 -11.08 -8.99
C THR A 116 12.48 -9.97 -9.79
N ILE A 117 13.19 -9.06 -9.12
CA ILE A 117 13.86 -7.93 -9.75
C ILE A 117 15.35 -7.99 -9.44
N ASP A 118 16.19 -8.01 -10.48
CA ASP A 118 17.63 -7.81 -10.35
C ASP A 118 17.92 -6.31 -10.12
N MET A 119 18.01 -5.93 -8.85
CA MET A 119 18.21 -4.53 -8.44
C MET A 119 19.55 -3.97 -8.92
N GLU A 120 20.61 -4.79 -8.98
CA GLU A 120 21.90 -4.33 -9.48
C GLU A 120 21.85 -4.01 -10.98
N ARG A 121 21.19 -4.86 -11.75
CA ARG A 121 20.97 -4.62 -13.17
C ARG A 121 20.11 -3.39 -13.38
N LEU A 122 19.06 -3.21 -12.59
CA LEU A 122 18.19 -2.04 -12.64
C LEU A 122 18.99 -0.75 -12.43
N TYR A 123 19.75 -0.65 -11.35
CA TYR A 123 20.56 0.56 -11.05
C TYR A 123 21.62 0.83 -12.11
N ARG A 124 22.23 -0.18 -12.71
CA ARG A 124 23.17 -0.01 -13.83
C ARG A 124 22.50 0.48 -15.11
N THR A 125 21.20 0.27 -15.26
CA THR A 125 20.44 0.60 -16.47
C THR A 125 19.81 1.99 -16.39
N LEU A 126 19.37 2.43 -15.22
CA LEU A 126 18.70 3.72 -15.00
C LEU A 126 19.46 4.94 -15.58
N PRO A 127 20.80 5.10 -15.39
CA PRO A 127 21.53 6.25 -15.94
C PRO A 127 21.47 6.36 -17.47
N ARG A 128 21.17 5.29 -18.19
CA ARG A 128 21.03 5.31 -19.66
C ARG A 128 19.75 5.99 -20.12
N PHE A 129 18.72 6.04 -19.27
CA PHE A 129 17.46 6.69 -19.56
C PHE A 129 17.42 8.16 -19.15
N HIS A 130 18.30 8.57 -18.23
CA HIS A 130 18.37 9.95 -17.73
C HIS A 130 19.82 10.40 -17.49
N PRO A 131 20.58 10.74 -18.57
CA PRO A 131 22.00 11.11 -18.45
C PRO A 131 22.27 12.38 -17.62
N SER A 132 21.23 13.16 -17.27
CA SER A 132 21.36 14.42 -16.52
C SER A 132 21.21 14.29 -14.99
N VAL A 133 21.15 13.09 -14.45
CA VAL A 133 20.99 12.81 -12.99
C VAL A 133 22.31 12.36 -12.35
N MET A 134 23.44 12.81 -12.88
CA MET A 134 24.75 12.66 -12.22
C MET A 134 25.27 13.99 -11.76
#